data_e32972636d5eef9891920afcdda59428
#
_entry.id   e32972636d5eef9891920afcdda59428
#
_cell.length_a   1.000
_cell.length_b   1.000
_cell.length_c   1.000
_cell.angle_alpha   90.00
_cell.angle_beta   90.00
_cell.angle_gamma   90.00
#
_symmetry.space_group_name_H-M   'P 1'
#
loop_
_entity.id
_entity.type
_entity.pdbx_description
1 polymer ?
#
loop_
_entity_poly.entity_id
_entity_poly.type
_entity_poly.pdbx_seq_one_letter_code
_entity_poly.pdbx_strand_id
1 'polypeptide(L)'
;MGGMRHARTAAVLISILLLSIDPSGQGRQGGGGRQGGPPRVRTRKVVLAWADTRNGIAQHDSTSHALAVIERLGYQSGTYDTYIRTDSNIIANKPLMTTGQPASGGPSLANVDAIFFMGHRDVPLDAPQRAELAAFVRDQGKGFVAAHVALTAFEGWPEFGDLLGGRYDEHPWNTASGTVINEDPSFPATKHFAAAFPFTDEFYQAKSFSRENAHVLLRLDVSKMPPNQNLRNTDFPLAWWKTYGKGRVFYSSFGHATETWDNRDVALMYFEAIKWALGLTEGDGNTTPRQGR
;
A
#
# COMPACT_ATOMS: atom_id res chain seq x y z
N MET A 1 52.37 -47.43 15.76
CA MET A 1 52.14 -46.54 16.93
C MET A 1 50.97 -45.71 16.61
N GLY A 2 49.79 -46.09 17.12
CA GLY A 2 48.53 -45.48 16.85
C GLY A 2 48.19 -44.45 17.90
N GLY A 3 47.61 -43.37 17.47
CA GLY A 3 47.03 -42.33 18.32
C GLY A 3 45.52 -42.21 18.07
N MET A 4 44.72 -42.83 18.92
CA MET A 4 43.26 -42.72 18.94
C MET A 4 42.88 -41.35 19.49
N ARG A 5 42.16 -40.52 18.71
CA ARG A 5 41.52 -39.28 19.18
C ARG A 5 40.09 -39.58 19.56
N HIS A 6 39.79 -39.43 20.83
CA HIS A 6 38.45 -39.55 21.38
C HIS A 6 37.59 -38.33 21.00
N ALA A 7 36.50 -38.57 20.30
CA ALA A 7 35.41 -37.58 20.11
C ALA A 7 34.57 -37.52 21.39
N ARG A 8 34.47 -36.33 21.97
CA ARG A 8 33.56 -36.06 23.10
C ARG A 8 32.20 -35.61 22.53
N THR A 9 31.21 -36.46 22.69
CA THR A 9 29.81 -36.15 22.41
C THR A 9 29.24 -35.33 23.57
N ALA A 10 28.86 -34.10 23.33
CA ALA A 10 28.15 -33.29 24.32
C ALA A 10 26.65 -33.60 24.19
N ALA A 11 26.08 -34.18 25.24
CA ALA A 11 24.64 -34.40 25.36
C ALA A 11 23.97 -33.09 25.86
N VAL A 12 23.08 -32.54 25.05
CA VAL A 12 22.20 -31.41 25.43
C VAL A 12 20.97 -31.98 26.14
N LEU A 13 20.89 -31.81 27.43
CA LEU A 13 19.71 -32.12 28.25
C LEU A 13 18.63 -31.01 28.02
N ILE A 14 17.56 -31.37 27.32
CA ILE A 14 16.37 -30.54 27.23
C ILE A 14 15.50 -30.86 28.45
N SER A 15 15.44 -29.94 29.41
CA SER A 15 14.50 -30.03 30.53
C SER A 15 13.10 -29.64 30.08
N ILE A 16 12.22 -30.63 29.96
CA ILE A 16 10.80 -30.42 29.71
C ILE A 16 10.15 -30.10 31.05
N LEU A 17 9.70 -28.85 31.19
CA LEU A 17 8.88 -28.40 32.34
C LEU A 17 7.45 -28.89 32.11
N LEU A 18 7.04 -29.92 32.80
CA LEU A 18 5.64 -30.38 32.86
C LEU A 18 4.85 -29.44 33.76
N LEU A 19 4.05 -28.56 33.17
CA LEU A 19 3.01 -27.81 33.86
C LEU A 19 1.85 -28.75 34.18
N SER A 20 1.66 -29.06 35.46
CA SER A 20 0.52 -29.77 35.98
C SER A 20 -0.75 -28.90 35.81
N ILE A 21 -1.71 -29.40 35.04
CA ILE A 21 -3.05 -28.81 34.90
C ILE A 21 -3.87 -29.32 36.07
N ASP A 22 -4.31 -28.40 36.93
CA ASP A 22 -5.22 -28.67 38.04
C ASP A 22 -6.68 -28.67 37.51
N PRO A 23 -7.46 -29.78 37.63
CA PRO A 23 -8.80 -29.87 37.04
C PRO A 23 -9.90 -29.38 37.97
N SER A 24 -9.67 -28.46 38.87
CA SER A 24 -10.74 -27.89 39.68
C SER A 24 -11.38 -26.67 39.02
N GLY A 25 -12.18 -26.90 37.99
CA GLY A 25 -13.03 -25.89 37.34
C GLY A 25 -14.18 -25.47 38.25
N GLN A 26 -14.00 -24.45 39.07
CA GLN A 26 -15.12 -23.70 39.62
C GLN A 26 -15.49 -22.57 38.68
N GLY A 27 -16.67 -22.72 38.07
CA GLY A 27 -17.26 -21.69 37.20
C GLY A 27 -17.44 -20.37 37.97
N ARG A 28 -16.69 -19.35 37.58
CA ARG A 28 -16.99 -17.97 37.92
C ARG A 28 -18.05 -17.44 36.96
N GLN A 29 -19.32 -17.57 37.35
CA GLN A 29 -20.35 -16.65 36.89
C GLN A 29 -20.05 -15.28 37.49
N GLY A 30 -19.66 -14.36 36.67
CA GLY A 30 -19.41 -12.98 37.01
C GLY A 30 -19.56 -12.10 35.78
N GLY A 31 -20.81 -11.91 35.35
CA GLY A 31 -21.22 -10.91 34.40
C GLY A 31 -21.03 -9.50 34.99
N GLY A 32 -19.81 -9.05 35.11
CA GLY A 32 -19.50 -7.63 35.30
C GLY A 32 -19.21 -7.04 33.94
N GLY A 33 -20.22 -6.43 33.30
CA GLY A 33 -19.97 -5.57 32.14
C GLY A 33 -18.90 -4.55 32.53
N ARG A 34 -17.69 -4.67 31.94
CA ARG A 34 -16.71 -3.58 31.98
C ARG A 34 -17.41 -2.38 31.40
N GLN A 35 -17.81 -1.42 32.22
CA GLN A 35 -18.16 -0.09 31.76
C GLN A 35 -16.95 0.39 30.98
N GLY A 36 -17.10 0.48 29.65
CA GLY A 36 -16.07 1.03 28.80
C GLY A 36 -15.74 2.42 29.30
N GLY A 37 -14.49 2.65 29.68
CA GLY A 37 -14.02 4.01 29.94
C GLY A 37 -14.32 4.89 28.70
N PRO A 38 -14.32 6.22 28.86
CA PRO A 38 -14.56 7.11 27.74
C PRO A 38 -13.66 6.71 26.56
N PRO A 39 -14.17 6.77 25.32
CA PRO A 39 -13.39 6.40 24.13
C PRO A 39 -12.05 7.13 24.18
N ARG A 40 -10.95 6.39 24.13
CA ARG A 40 -9.63 7.03 24.05
C ARG A 40 -9.61 7.91 22.80
N VAL A 41 -9.39 9.21 22.99
CA VAL A 41 -9.20 10.12 21.86
C VAL A 41 -7.99 9.61 21.08
N ARG A 42 -8.22 9.25 19.84
CA ARG A 42 -7.17 8.77 18.94
C ARG A 42 -6.25 9.93 18.60
N THR A 43 -4.99 9.83 18.98
CA THR A 43 -4.01 10.90 18.80
C THR A 43 -3.26 10.82 17.47
N ARG A 44 -3.29 9.66 16.81
CA ARG A 44 -2.62 9.42 15.52
C ARG A 44 -3.63 9.21 14.41
N LYS A 45 -3.22 9.56 13.21
CA LYS A 45 -3.91 9.17 11.98
C LYS A 45 -3.82 7.66 11.79
N VAL A 46 -4.76 7.09 11.06
CA VAL A 46 -4.80 5.64 10.80
C VAL A 46 -4.78 5.38 9.31
N VAL A 47 -3.86 4.51 8.91
CA VAL A 47 -3.73 4.00 7.55
C VAL A 47 -4.27 2.58 7.50
N LEU A 48 -5.12 2.30 6.53
CA LEU A 48 -5.48 0.95 6.14
C LEU A 48 -4.51 0.48 5.04
N ALA A 49 -3.60 -0.44 5.37
CA ALA A 49 -2.78 -1.13 4.39
C ALA A 49 -3.56 -2.34 3.87
N TRP A 50 -4.03 -2.25 2.62
CA TRP A 50 -5.00 -3.18 2.06
C TRP A 50 -4.54 -3.78 0.74
N ALA A 51 -4.67 -5.11 0.64
CA ALA A 51 -4.63 -5.90 -0.58
C ALA A 51 -5.59 -7.07 -0.42
N ASP A 52 -6.45 -7.35 -1.41
CA ASP A 52 -7.24 -8.58 -1.34
C ASP A 52 -6.42 -9.75 -1.91
N THR A 53 -6.05 -10.66 -1.04
CA THR A 53 -5.28 -11.87 -1.41
C THR A 53 -6.16 -13.11 -1.53
N ARG A 54 -7.48 -12.94 -1.42
CA ARG A 54 -8.47 -14.02 -1.46
C ARG A 54 -9.36 -14.01 -2.70
N ASN A 55 -9.02 -13.20 -3.68
CA ASN A 55 -9.76 -13.10 -4.95
C ASN A 55 -9.49 -14.27 -5.92
N GLY A 56 -8.69 -15.26 -5.52
CA GLY A 56 -8.38 -16.44 -6.35
C GLY A 56 -7.33 -16.20 -7.43
N ILE A 57 -6.71 -15.04 -7.46
CA ILE A 57 -5.69 -14.66 -8.45
C ILE A 57 -4.31 -14.68 -7.78
N ALA A 58 -3.31 -15.15 -8.50
CA ALA A 58 -1.93 -15.13 -8.02
C ALA A 58 -1.51 -13.68 -7.71
N GLN A 59 -1.01 -13.47 -6.51
CA GLN A 59 -0.54 -12.17 -6.04
C GLN A 59 0.96 -12.03 -6.31
N HIS A 60 1.45 -10.79 -6.32
CA HIS A 60 2.90 -10.53 -6.30
C HIS A 60 3.49 -10.97 -4.96
N ASP A 61 4.65 -11.63 -4.99
CA ASP A 61 5.36 -12.08 -3.77
C ASP A 61 5.66 -10.92 -2.82
N SER A 62 5.86 -9.72 -3.38
CA SER A 62 6.11 -8.50 -2.64
C SER A 62 4.90 -7.96 -1.86
N THR A 63 3.66 -8.40 -2.15
CA THR A 63 2.44 -7.80 -1.59
C THR A 63 2.44 -7.80 -0.06
N SER A 64 2.69 -8.94 0.57
CA SER A 64 2.69 -9.05 2.04
C SER A 64 3.82 -8.24 2.67
N HIS A 65 4.99 -8.23 2.04
CA HIS A 65 6.13 -7.45 2.49
C HIS A 65 5.86 -5.94 2.40
N ALA A 66 5.25 -5.50 1.31
CA ALA A 66 4.81 -4.11 1.14
C ALA A 66 3.91 -3.64 2.28
N LEU A 67 2.85 -4.40 2.60
CA LEU A 67 1.95 -4.05 3.69
C LEU A 67 2.66 -3.97 5.04
N ALA A 68 3.61 -4.88 5.30
CA ALA A 68 4.43 -4.89 6.52
C ALA A 68 5.41 -3.70 6.57
N VAL A 69 5.99 -3.31 5.44
CA VAL A 69 6.85 -2.11 5.36
C VAL A 69 6.05 -0.85 5.70
N ILE A 70 4.85 -0.69 5.15
CA ILE A 70 3.99 0.46 5.46
C ILE A 70 3.63 0.51 6.95
N GLU A 71 3.30 -0.63 7.56
CA GLU A 71 3.06 -0.72 9.00
C GLU A 71 4.30 -0.30 9.79
N ARG A 72 5.46 -0.89 9.48
CA ARG A 72 6.74 -0.60 10.15
C ARG A 72 7.10 0.87 10.09
N LEU A 73 6.92 1.54 8.94
CA LEU A 73 7.19 2.97 8.77
C LEU A 73 6.32 3.83 9.68
N GLY A 74 5.03 3.54 9.77
CA GLY A 74 4.10 4.21 10.69
C GLY A 74 4.48 4.01 12.15
N TYR A 75 4.72 2.76 12.54
CA TYR A 75 5.07 2.38 13.90
C TYR A 75 6.40 3.02 14.35
N GLN A 76 7.48 2.86 13.58
CA GLN A 76 8.81 3.36 13.94
C GLN A 76 8.89 4.88 13.98
N SER A 77 8.20 5.55 13.06
CA SER A 77 8.16 7.02 13.03
C SER A 77 7.21 7.63 14.06
N GLY A 78 6.26 6.85 14.58
CA GLY A 78 5.17 7.34 15.43
C GLY A 78 4.19 8.26 14.70
N THR A 79 4.20 8.29 13.35
CA THR A 79 3.42 9.25 12.55
C THR A 79 1.97 8.82 12.37
N TYR A 80 1.73 7.53 12.11
CA TYR A 80 0.40 6.95 11.95
C TYR A 80 0.35 5.53 12.50
N ASP A 81 -0.84 5.09 12.85
CA ASP A 81 -1.11 3.69 13.17
C ASP A 81 -1.61 2.98 11.91
N THR A 82 -1.34 1.68 11.78
CA THR A 82 -1.70 0.91 10.58
C THR A 82 -2.55 -0.30 10.93
N TYR A 83 -3.60 -0.53 10.14
CA TYR A 83 -4.27 -1.81 10.07
C TYR A 83 -3.92 -2.50 8.76
N ILE A 84 -3.41 -3.74 8.82
CA ILE A 84 -3.19 -4.57 7.63
C ILE A 84 -4.43 -5.44 7.42
N ARG A 85 -4.99 -5.41 6.19
CA ARG A 85 -6.10 -6.28 5.79
C ARG A 85 -5.84 -6.88 4.41
N THR A 86 -6.14 -8.18 4.34
CA THR A 86 -5.98 -9.00 3.13
C THR A 86 -7.32 -9.52 2.60
N ASP A 87 -8.39 -8.87 3.01
CA ASP A 87 -9.76 -9.08 2.54
C ASP A 87 -10.46 -7.74 2.31
N SER A 88 -11.54 -7.76 1.53
CA SER A 88 -12.30 -6.57 1.14
C SER A 88 -13.56 -6.32 1.98
N ASN A 89 -13.86 -7.16 2.98
CA ASN A 89 -15.08 -7.01 3.79
C ASN A 89 -15.12 -5.70 4.56
N ILE A 90 -13.94 -5.18 4.92
CA ILE A 90 -13.79 -3.93 5.68
C ILE A 90 -13.97 -2.66 4.84
N ILE A 91 -13.97 -2.77 3.51
CA ILE A 91 -14.14 -1.62 2.61
C ILE A 91 -15.61 -1.21 2.62
N ALA A 92 -16.04 -0.68 3.74
CA ALA A 92 -17.36 -0.14 4.01
C ALA A 92 -17.30 0.74 5.26
N ASN A 93 -18.24 1.69 5.40
CA ASN A 93 -18.39 2.48 6.64
C ASN A 93 -18.90 1.60 7.80
N LYS A 94 -19.74 0.62 7.48
CA LYS A 94 -20.30 -0.36 8.43
C LYS A 94 -20.09 -1.79 7.89
N PRO A 95 -18.89 -2.35 8.05
CA PRO A 95 -18.60 -3.69 7.54
C PRO A 95 -19.53 -4.74 8.13
N LEU A 96 -19.84 -5.76 7.33
CA LEU A 96 -20.58 -6.91 7.77
C LEU A 96 -19.65 -8.12 7.90
N MET A 97 -19.94 -8.97 8.87
CA MET A 97 -19.36 -10.31 8.95
C MET A 97 -19.92 -11.20 7.84
N THR A 98 -19.29 -12.32 7.57
CA THR A 98 -19.78 -13.32 6.60
C THR A 98 -21.19 -13.86 6.94
N THR A 99 -21.61 -13.70 8.18
CA THR A 99 -22.96 -14.05 8.67
C THR A 99 -24.00 -12.97 8.35
N GLY A 100 -23.62 -11.83 7.75
CA GLY A 100 -24.49 -10.67 7.52
C GLY A 100 -24.70 -9.78 8.75
N GLN A 101 -24.14 -10.12 9.91
CA GLN A 101 -24.21 -9.29 11.10
C GLN A 101 -23.17 -8.16 11.06
N PRO A 102 -23.45 -6.98 11.66
CA PRO A 102 -22.48 -5.91 11.76
C PRO A 102 -21.17 -6.39 12.42
N ALA A 103 -20.04 -6.10 11.78
CA ALA A 103 -18.74 -6.27 12.39
C ALA A 103 -18.50 -5.16 13.42
N SER A 104 -17.86 -5.48 14.53
CA SER A 104 -17.56 -4.52 15.59
C SER A 104 -16.10 -4.58 16.00
N GLY A 105 -15.55 -3.43 16.42
CA GLY A 105 -14.21 -3.34 17.01
C GLY A 105 -13.04 -3.40 16.02
N GLY A 106 -13.29 -3.54 14.73
CA GLY A 106 -12.28 -3.54 13.67
C GLY A 106 -12.20 -2.21 12.91
N PRO A 107 -11.21 -2.06 12.02
CA PRO A 107 -11.14 -0.92 11.12
C PRO A 107 -12.31 -0.93 10.12
N SER A 108 -12.67 0.27 9.65
CA SER A 108 -13.65 0.47 8.58
C SER A 108 -13.35 1.80 7.89
N LEU A 109 -13.99 2.09 6.77
CA LEU A 109 -13.84 3.40 6.11
C LEU A 109 -14.22 4.57 7.02
N ALA A 110 -15.14 4.33 7.99
CA ALA A 110 -15.56 5.37 8.94
C ALA A 110 -14.46 5.77 9.95
N ASN A 111 -13.47 4.93 10.19
CA ASN A 111 -12.47 5.14 11.25
C ASN A 111 -11.01 5.09 10.81
N VAL A 112 -10.74 5.09 9.51
CA VAL A 112 -9.40 5.26 8.94
C VAL A 112 -9.28 6.63 8.24
N ASP A 113 -8.04 7.10 8.04
CA ASP A 113 -7.77 8.43 7.49
C ASP A 113 -7.17 8.37 6.10
N ALA A 114 -6.51 7.27 5.75
CA ALA A 114 -6.02 6.99 4.41
C ALA A 114 -5.98 5.48 4.15
N ILE A 115 -5.95 5.13 2.87
CA ILE A 115 -5.72 3.75 2.39
C ILE A 115 -4.37 3.73 1.68
N PHE A 116 -3.53 2.74 2.01
CA PHE A 116 -2.46 2.25 1.15
C PHE A 116 -2.97 0.98 0.46
N PHE A 117 -2.93 0.95 -0.87
CA PHE A 117 -3.53 -0.11 -1.66
C PHE A 117 -2.52 -0.76 -2.62
N MET A 118 -2.39 -2.08 -2.53
CA MET A 118 -1.60 -2.91 -3.44
C MET A 118 -2.39 -4.16 -3.87
N GLY A 119 -3.66 -3.97 -4.25
CA GLY A 119 -4.52 -5.05 -4.74
C GLY A 119 -4.35 -5.31 -6.22
N HIS A 120 -4.57 -6.54 -6.64
CA HIS A 120 -4.37 -7.03 -8.00
C HIS A 120 -5.68 -7.46 -8.64
N ARG A 121 -5.95 -6.98 -9.86
CA ARG A 121 -7.11 -7.33 -10.71
C ARG A 121 -8.46 -7.14 -10.02
N ASP A 122 -9.42 -8.00 -10.29
CA ASP A 122 -10.78 -7.85 -9.79
C ASP A 122 -10.88 -8.17 -8.31
N VAL A 123 -10.72 -7.14 -7.51
CA VAL A 123 -10.95 -7.19 -6.07
C VAL A 123 -12.47 -7.28 -5.83
N PRO A 124 -12.96 -8.19 -4.96
CA PRO A 124 -14.38 -8.42 -4.77
C PRO A 124 -15.02 -7.30 -3.94
N LEU A 125 -15.36 -6.18 -4.58
CA LEU A 125 -16.19 -5.13 -3.99
C LEU A 125 -17.56 -5.12 -4.67
N ASP A 126 -18.62 -5.13 -3.88
CA ASP A 126 -19.97 -4.89 -4.38
C ASP A 126 -20.22 -3.40 -4.72
N ALA A 127 -21.37 -3.11 -5.32
CA ALA A 127 -21.67 -1.74 -5.73
C ALA A 127 -21.74 -0.74 -4.56
N PRO A 128 -22.35 -1.05 -3.40
CA PRO A 128 -22.27 -0.22 -2.20
C PRO A 128 -20.85 0.06 -1.73
N GLN A 129 -19.98 -0.97 -1.66
CA GLN A 129 -18.58 -0.83 -1.26
C GLN A 129 -17.79 0.07 -2.22
N ARG A 130 -18.01 -0.07 -3.53
CA ARG A 130 -17.39 0.80 -4.55
C ARG A 130 -17.82 2.26 -4.35
N ALA A 131 -19.09 2.49 -4.13
CA ALA A 131 -19.61 3.83 -3.87
C ALA A 131 -19.04 4.44 -2.57
N GLU A 132 -18.93 3.65 -1.51
CA GLU A 132 -18.34 4.09 -0.24
C GLU A 132 -16.85 4.37 -0.35
N LEU A 133 -16.10 3.54 -1.10
CA LEU A 133 -14.67 3.78 -1.37
C LEU A 133 -14.45 5.06 -2.19
N ALA A 134 -15.25 5.27 -3.24
CA ALA A 134 -15.19 6.50 -4.03
C ALA A 134 -15.51 7.72 -3.16
N ALA A 135 -16.57 7.66 -2.35
CA ALA A 135 -16.99 8.73 -1.45
C ALA A 135 -15.95 9.01 -0.34
N PHE A 136 -15.28 7.97 0.17
CA PHE A 136 -14.19 8.09 1.15
C PHE A 136 -13.10 9.05 0.66
N VAL A 137 -12.69 8.93 -0.59
CA VAL A 137 -11.68 9.82 -1.18
C VAL A 137 -12.33 11.12 -1.65
N ARG A 138 -13.34 11.03 -2.53
CA ARG A 138 -13.93 12.18 -3.23
C ARG A 138 -14.63 13.18 -2.31
N ASP A 139 -15.46 12.68 -1.41
CA ASP A 139 -16.38 13.51 -0.64
C ASP A 139 -15.87 13.79 0.77
N GLN A 140 -15.23 12.79 1.41
CA GLN A 140 -14.69 12.92 2.77
C GLN A 140 -13.27 13.47 2.80
N GLY A 141 -12.59 13.57 1.65
CA GLY A 141 -11.25 14.15 1.54
C GLY A 141 -10.15 13.28 2.14
N LYS A 142 -10.38 11.96 2.22
CA LYS A 142 -9.40 11.01 2.75
C LYS A 142 -8.32 10.66 1.72
N GLY A 143 -7.16 10.20 2.22
CA GLY A 143 -6.02 9.87 1.37
C GLY A 143 -6.10 8.50 0.71
N PHE A 144 -5.54 8.39 -0.50
CA PHE A 144 -5.39 7.12 -1.20
C PHE A 144 -4.00 7.03 -1.83
N VAL A 145 -3.21 6.07 -1.38
CA VAL A 145 -1.85 5.80 -1.89
C VAL A 145 -1.84 4.42 -2.50
N ALA A 146 -1.54 4.33 -3.78
CA ALA A 146 -1.56 3.08 -4.52
C ALA A 146 -0.18 2.71 -5.04
N ALA A 147 0.12 1.42 -5.03
CA ALA A 147 1.42 0.89 -5.41
C ALA A 147 1.30 -0.15 -6.52
N HIS A 148 2.19 -0.05 -7.50
CA HIS A 148 2.50 -1.05 -8.51
C HIS A 148 1.24 -1.69 -9.11
N VAL A 149 0.96 -2.91 -8.72
CA VAL A 149 -0.11 -3.75 -9.24
C VAL A 149 -1.52 -3.15 -9.04
N ALA A 150 -1.68 -2.16 -8.19
CA ALA A 150 -2.93 -1.43 -8.02
C ALA A 150 -3.48 -0.82 -9.32
N LEU A 151 -2.59 -0.54 -10.29
CA LEU A 151 -3.00 -0.03 -11.60
C LEU A 151 -3.80 -1.05 -12.42
N THR A 152 -3.64 -2.35 -12.13
CA THR A 152 -4.40 -3.45 -12.76
C THR A 152 -5.74 -3.73 -12.08
N ALA A 153 -5.99 -3.11 -10.91
CA ALA A 153 -7.16 -3.44 -10.11
C ALA A 153 -8.45 -2.86 -10.69
N PHE A 154 -9.57 -3.55 -10.43
CA PHE A 154 -10.92 -3.11 -10.77
C PHE A 154 -11.11 -2.77 -12.26
N GLU A 155 -10.65 -3.63 -13.15
CA GLU A 155 -10.74 -3.39 -14.61
C GLU A 155 -12.17 -3.09 -15.05
N GLY A 156 -13.16 -3.78 -14.46
CA GLY A 156 -14.58 -3.56 -14.72
C GLY A 156 -15.21 -2.35 -14.00
N TRP A 157 -14.40 -1.50 -13.34
CA TRP A 157 -14.90 -0.30 -12.63
C TRP A 157 -14.20 0.98 -13.12
N PRO A 158 -14.73 1.65 -14.16
CA PRO A 158 -14.09 2.84 -14.78
C PRO A 158 -13.77 3.95 -13.78
N GLU A 159 -14.65 4.23 -12.81
CA GLU A 159 -14.46 5.29 -11.82
C GLU A 159 -13.17 5.07 -10.96
N PHE A 160 -12.74 3.83 -10.77
CA PHE A 160 -11.47 3.58 -10.08
C PHE A 160 -10.26 4.07 -10.88
N GLY A 161 -10.32 3.94 -12.23
CA GLY A 161 -9.30 4.54 -13.10
C GLY A 161 -9.28 6.07 -13.00
N ASP A 162 -10.44 6.70 -12.90
CA ASP A 162 -10.54 8.15 -12.71
C ASP A 162 -10.00 8.58 -11.34
N LEU A 163 -10.30 7.79 -10.29
CA LEU A 163 -9.72 7.98 -8.95
C LEU A 163 -8.19 7.91 -9.00
N LEU A 164 -7.65 6.88 -9.63
CA LEU A 164 -6.21 6.62 -9.64
C LEU A 164 -5.45 7.51 -10.62
N GLY A 165 -6.12 7.98 -11.69
CA GLY A 165 -5.56 8.83 -12.74
C GLY A 165 -4.98 8.07 -13.92
N GLY A 166 -5.20 6.76 -14.00
CA GLY A 166 -4.75 5.90 -15.08
C GLY A 166 -5.12 4.45 -14.84
N ARG A 167 -4.87 3.63 -15.84
CA ARG A 167 -5.06 2.18 -15.82
C ARG A 167 -3.86 1.48 -16.41
N TYR A 168 -3.65 0.25 -16.00
CA TYR A 168 -2.63 -0.61 -16.59
C TYR A 168 -2.89 -0.82 -18.09
N ASP A 169 -1.85 -0.70 -18.88
CA ASP A 169 -1.83 -1.05 -20.29
C ASP A 169 -0.89 -2.24 -20.53
N GLU A 170 0.38 -2.08 -20.20
CA GLU A 170 1.42 -3.07 -20.48
C GLU A 170 2.64 -2.86 -19.55
N HIS A 171 3.52 -3.84 -19.49
CA HIS A 171 4.87 -3.76 -18.92
C HIS A 171 5.90 -4.18 -19.99
N PRO A 172 6.22 -3.30 -20.95
CA PRO A 172 6.90 -3.67 -22.19
C PRO A 172 8.18 -4.48 -22.01
N TRP A 173 8.92 -4.24 -20.93
CA TRP A 173 10.21 -4.87 -20.68
C TRP A 173 10.20 -5.91 -19.54
N ASN A 174 9.02 -6.25 -18.98
CA ASN A 174 8.94 -6.98 -17.71
C ASN A 174 9.82 -6.29 -16.64
N THR A 175 10.55 -7.05 -15.83
CA THR A 175 11.55 -6.49 -14.92
C THR A 175 12.78 -6.04 -15.72
N ALA A 176 13.10 -4.76 -15.64
CA ALA A 176 14.21 -4.16 -16.37
C ALA A 176 14.88 -3.04 -15.59
N SER A 177 16.16 -2.78 -15.91
CA SER A 177 16.87 -1.60 -15.42
C SER A 177 16.65 -0.44 -16.39
N GLY A 178 16.29 0.73 -15.85
CA GLY A 178 16.06 1.95 -16.62
C GLY A 178 16.57 3.19 -15.90
N THR A 179 16.65 4.29 -16.62
CA THR A 179 16.90 5.61 -16.03
C THR A 179 15.56 6.26 -15.68
N VAL A 180 15.37 6.57 -14.42
CA VAL A 180 14.20 7.32 -13.93
C VAL A 180 14.55 8.79 -13.82
N ILE A 181 13.67 9.64 -14.32
CA ILE A 181 13.78 11.10 -14.26
C ILE A 181 12.84 11.59 -13.15
N ASN A 182 13.37 12.38 -12.24
CA ASN A 182 12.61 13.08 -11.22
C ASN A 182 12.14 14.44 -11.81
N GLU A 183 10.84 14.53 -12.13
CA GLU A 183 10.25 15.72 -12.72
C GLU A 183 9.85 16.78 -11.68
N ASP A 184 9.63 16.37 -10.44
CA ASP A 184 9.33 17.29 -9.35
C ASP A 184 10.16 16.98 -8.09
N PRO A 185 11.37 17.52 -8.00
CA PRO A 185 12.24 17.37 -6.83
C PRO A 185 11.77 18.22 -5.62
N SER A 186 10.70 19.00 -5.75
CA SER A 186 10.13 19.77 -4.64
C SER A 186 9.07 18.99 -3.86
N PHE A 187 8.45 17.99 -4.51
CA PHE A 187 7.40 17.21 -3.87
C PHE A 187 7.96 16.31 -2.74
N PRO A 188 7.28 16.22 -1.57
CA PRO A 188 7.80 15.49 -0.42
C PRO A 188 8.24 14.05 -0.72
N ALA A 189 7.46 13.32 -1.54
CA ALA A 189 7.74 11.92 -1.84
C ALA A 189 8.92 11.71 -2.81
N THR A 190 9.38 12.74 -3.51
CA THR A 190 10.42 12.61 -4.53
C THR A 190 11.64 13.50 -4.30
N LYS A 191 11.60 14.41 -3.32
CA LYS A 191 12.68 15.38 -3.05
C LYS A 191 14.05 14.76 -2.72
N HIS A 192 14.08 13.50 -2.27
CA HIS A 192 15.30 12.80 -1.91
C HIS A 192 15.95 12.06 -3.08
N PHE A 193 15.23 11.88 -4.20
CA PHE A 193 15.81 11.31 -5.41
C PHE A 193 16.64 12.35 -6.18
N ALA A 194 17.72 11.88 -6.80
CA ALA A 194 18.47 12.69 -7.75
C ALA A 194 17.60 13.07 -8.97
N ALA A 195 17.99 14.08 -9.72
CA ALA A 195 17.28 14.51 -10.94
C ALA A 195 17.14 13.39 -11.98
N ALA A 196 18.09 12.47 -12.00
CA ALA A 196 18.02 11.22 -12.76
C ALA A 196 18.76 10.13 -11.98
N PHE A 197 18.22 8.91 -11.93
CA PHE A 197 18.81 7.80 -11.21
C PHE A 197 18.51 6.46 -11.90
N PRO A 198 19.40 5.46 -11.81
CA PRO A 198 19.12 4.12 -12.30
C PRO A 198 18.18 3.40 -11.32
N PHE A 199 17.24 2.67 -11.87
CA PHE A 199 16.36 1.82 -11.07
C PHE A 199 16.00 0.54 -11.82
N THR A 200 15.79 -0.54 -11.09
CA THR A 200 15.38 -1.83 -11.65
C THR A 200 14.05 -2.23 -11.00
N ASP A 201 13.02 -2.35 -11.82
CA ASP A 201 11.70 -2.85 -11.41
C ASP A 201 10.89 -3.28 -12.65
N GLU A 202 9.65 -3.68 -12.47
CA GLU A 202 8.69 -3.87 -13.54
C GLU A 202 7.95 -2.55 -13.79
N PHE A 203 8.29 -1.87 -14.87
CA PHE A 203 7.73 -0.56 -15.20
C PHE A 203 6.41 -0.68 -15.94
N TYR A 204 5.33 -0.18 -15.34
CA TYR A 204 3.99 -0.20 -15.93
C TYR A 204 3.73 1.00 -16.83
N GLN A 205 3.37 0.71 -18.08
CA GLN A 205 2.79 1.69 -18.99
C GLN A 205 1.33 1.91 -18.63
N ALA A 206 0.94 3.17 -18.49
CA ALA A 206 -0.44 3.54 -18.21
C ALA A 206 -1.21 3.89 -19.47
N LYS A 207 -2.47 3.45 -19.56
CA LYS A 207 -3.48 3.96 -20.51
C LYS A 207 -4.49 4.83 -19.77
N SER A 208 -5.28 5.61 -20.50
CA SER A 208 -6.27 6.54 -19.94
C SER A 208 -5.65 7.51 -18.93
N PHE A 209 -4.37 7.82 -19.11
CA PHE A 209 -3.60 8.78 -18.29
C PHE A 209 -3.57 10.14 -18.99
N SER A 210 -3.65 11.22 -18.21
CA SER A 210 -3.48 12.59 -18.71
C SER A 210 -2.70 13.44 -17.73
N ARG A 211 -1.67 14.14 -18.21
CA ARG A 211 -0.92 15.14 -17.45
C ARG A 211 -1.76 16.37 -17.06
N GLU A 212 -2.90 16.57 -17.70
CA GLU A 212 -3.84 17.62 -17.31
C GLU A 212 -4.55 17.29 -15.99
N ASN A 213 -4.74 15.98 -15.72
CA ASN A 213 -5.47 15.49 -14.56
C ASN A 213 -4.57 14.92 -13.46
N ALA A 214 -3.29 14.68 -13.74
CA ALA A 214 -2.32 14.12 -12.80
C ALA A 214 -0.95 14.79 -12.94
N HIS A 215 -0.34 15.12 -11.83
CA HIS A 215 0.98 15.71 -11.76
C HIS A 215 2.04 14.61 -11.70
N VAL A 216 2.85 14.50 -12.75
CA VAL A 216 3.90 13.49 -12.83
C VAL A 216 5.07 13.88 -11.94
N LEU A 217 5.52 12.95 -11.15
CA LEU A 217 6.64 13.06 -10.23
C LEU A 217 7.89 12.36 -10.76
N LEU A 218 7.71 11.11 -11.22
CA LEU A 218 8.76 10.27 -11.77
C LEU A 218 8.32 9.73 -13.13
N ARG A 219 9.24 9.68 -14.08
CA ARG A 219 9.02 9.03 -15.38
C ARG A 219 10.22 8.18 -15.81
N LEU A 220 9.98 7.18 -16.63
CA LEU A 220 11.03 6.43 -17.30
C LEU A 220 11.60 7.21 -18.48
N ASP A 221 12.91 7.26 -18.61
CA ASP A 221 13.58 7.73 -19.82
C ASP A 221 13.59 6.62 -20.88
N VAL A 222 12.50 6.52 -21.63
CA VAL A 222 12.31 5.47 -22.64
C VAL A 222 13.33 5.57 -23.78
N SER A 223 13.97 6.73 -23.99
CA SER A 223 15.00 6.90 -25.01
C SER A 223 16.25 6.05 -24.74
N LYS A 224 16.44 5.64 -23.49
CA LYS A 224 17.54 4.78 -23.03
C LYS A 224 17.15 3.33 -22.87
N MET A 225 15.90 2.99 -23.14
CA MET A 225 15.42 1.61 -23.06
C MET A 225 15.61 0.88 -24.41
N PRO A 226 15.78 -0.45 -24.41
CA PRO A 226 15.77 -1.22 -25.64
C PRO A 226 14.44 -1.03 -26.40
N PRO A 227 14.47 -1.00 -27.75
CA PRO A 227 13.25 -0.95 -28.53
C PRO A 227 12.28 -2.08 -28.15
N ASN A 228 11.00 -1.75 -28.04
CA ASN A 228 9.97 -2.74 -27.70
C ASN A 228 8.67 -2.41 -28.44
N GLN A 229 8.10 -3.43 -29.12
CA GLN A 229 6.88 -3.30 -29.93
C GLN A 229 5.63 -3.02 -29.07
N ASN A 230 5.67 -3.32 -27.78
CA ASN A 230 4.56 -3.09 -26.85
C ASN A 230 4.61 -1.69 -26.23
N LEU A 231 5.66 -0.91 -26.48
CA LEU A 231 5.70 0.49 -26.08
C LEU A 231 4.69 1.29 -26.91
N ARG A 232 3.67 1.85 -26.24
CA ARG A 232 2.59 2.60 -26.87
C ARG A 232 2.84 4.09 -26.87
N ASN A 233 3.56 4.58 -25.83
CA ASN A 233 3.78 5.99 -25.64
C ASN A 233 5.20 6.24 -25.13
N THR A 234 5.84 7.30 -25.60
CA THR A 234 7.14 7.76 -25.10
C THR A 234 7.03 8.60 -23.81
N ASP A 235 5.85 9.13 -23.51
CA ASP A 235 5.55 9.67 -22.19
C ASP A 235 5.21 8.49 -21.26
N PHE A 236 6.11 8.19 -20.32
CA PHE A 236 6.04 6.99 -19.50
C PHE A 236 6.10 7.34 -17.99
N PRO A 237 5.00 7.86 -17.43
CA PRO A 237 4.94 8.21 -16.03
C PRO A 237 5.05 6.96 -15.13
N LEU A 238 5.88 7.03 -14.10
CA LEU A 238 6.09 5.97 -13.11
C LEU A 238 5.49 6.31 -11.75
N ALA A 239 5.42 7.60 -11.41
CA ALA A 239 4.76 8.06 -10.21
C ALA A 239 4.09 9.41 -10.46
N TRP A 240 2.91 9.57 -9.87
CA TRP A 240 2.15 10.82 -9.95
C TRP A 240 1.26 11.03 -8.72
N TRP A 241 0.83 12.26 -8.53
CA TRP A 241 -0.26 12.59 -7.63
C TRP A 241 -1.38 13.33 -8.34
N LYS A 242 -2.56 13.29 -7.77
CA LYS A 242 -3.71 14.07 -8.19
C LYS A 242 -4.67 14.29 -7.02
N THR A 243 -5.66 15.15 -7.22
CA THR A 243 -6.84 15.19 -6.38
C THR A 243 -7.98 14.38 -7.01
N TYR A 244 -8.75 13.72 -6.17
CA TYR A 244 -10.05 13.14 -6.56
C TYR A 244 -11.13 13.71 -5.66
N GLY A 245 -11.88 14.67 -6.16
CA GLY A 245 -12.73 15.52 -5.32
C GLY A 245 -11.89 16.25 -4.27
N LYS A 246 -12.16 15.99 -2.99
CA LYS A 246 -11.44 16.58 -1.85
C LYS A 246 -10.21 15.78 -1.43
N GLY A 247 -10.08 14.53 -1.89
CA GLY A 247 -9.03 13.62 -1.44
C GLY A 247 -7.75 13.73 -2.24
N ARG A 248 -6.65 13.33 -1.61
CA ARG A 248 -5.30 13.30 -2.18
C ARG A 248 -4.96 11.88 -2.61
N VAL A 249 -4.58 11.70 -3.86
CA VAL A 249 -4.26 10.40 -4.46
C VAL A 249 -2.83 10.40 -4.97
N PHE A 250 -2.08 9.37 -4.59
CA PHE A 250 -0.73 9.12 -5.07
C PHE A 250 -0.66 7.71 -5.67
N TYR A 251 0.05 7.56 -6.76
CA TYR A 251 0.41 6.28 -7.36
C TYR A 251 1.89 6.22 -7.67
N SER A 252 2.48 5.03 -7.50
CA SER A 252 3.80 4.70 -8.07
C SER A 252 3.82 3.28 -8.64
N SER A 253 4.46 3.13 -9.79
CA SER A 253 4.73 1.85 -10.45
C SER A 253 5.76 0.99 -9.71
N PHE A 254 6.51 1.54 -8.75
CA PHE A 254 7.52 0.78 -8.01
C PHE A 254 6.87 -0.18 -7.02
N GLY A 255 7.40 -1.42 -6.95
CA GLY A 255 6.97 -2.39 -5.97
C GLY A 255 6.81 -3.83 -6.43
N HIS A 256 7.27 -4.19 -7.66
CA HIS A 256 7.16 -5.55 -8.16
C HIS A 256 7.92 -6.56 -7.31
N ALA A 257 9.20 -6.31 -7.10
CA ALA A 257 10.06 -7.21 -6.33
C ALA A 257 10.01 -6.93 -4.83
N THR A 258 10.24 -7.97 -4.02
CA THR A 258 10.33 -7.83 -2.55
C THR A 258 11.45 -6.86 -2.17
N GLU A 259 12.60 -6.92 -2.86
CA GLU A 259 13.77 -6.07 -2.64
C GLU A 259 13.49 -4.59 -2.92
N THR A 260 12.52 -4.26 -3.76
CA THR A 260 12.08 -2.89 -3.99
C THR A 260 11.56 -2.26 -2.70
N TRP A 261 10.89 -3.02 -1.84
CA TRP A 261 10.36 -2.56 -0.55
C TRP A 261 11.42 -2.43 0.53
N ASP A 262 12.57 -3.08 0.38
CA ASP A 262 13.75 -2.92 1.23
C ASP A 262 14.64 -1.75 0.79
N ASN A 263 14.41 -1.20 -0.41
CA ASN A 263 15.08 -0.01 -0.88
C ASN A 263 14.66 1.20 -0.05
N ARG A 264 15.63 1.84 0.61
CA ARG A 264 15.40 2.96 1.52
C ARG A 264 14.69 4.14 0.85
N ASP A 265 15.04 4.44 -0.40
CA ASP A 265 14.49 5.60 -1.10
C ASP A 265 13.03 5.32 -1.53
N VAL A 266 12.72 4.10 -1.94
CA VAL A 266 11.35 3.69 -2.24
C VAL A 266 10.49 3.67 -0.97
N ALA A 267 10.99 3.12 0.12
CA ALA A 267 10.30 3.12 1.42
C ALA A 267 10.03 4.57 1.89
N LEU A 268 11.02 5.48 1.75
CA LEU A 268 10.87 6.89 2.07
C LEU A 268 9.85 7.58 1.14
N MET A 269 9.84 7.26 -0.15
CA MET A 269 8.86 7.79 -1.10
C MET A 269 7.43 7.45 -0.65
N TYR A 270 7.14 6.20 -0.34
CA TYR A 270 5.81 5.80 0.11
C TYR A 270 5.45 6.39 1.49
N PHE A 271 6.41 6.49 2.39
CA PHE A 271 6.20 7.15 3.69
C PHE A 271 5.79 8.60 3.54
N GLU A 272 6.52 9.37 2.73
CA GLU A 272 6.20 10.78 2.48
C GLU A 272 4.91 10.96 1.68
N ALA A 273 4.62 10.05 0.73
CA ALA A 273 3.35 10.03 0.02
C ALA A 273 2.16 9.80 0.96
N ILE A 274 2.29 8.88 1.93
CA ILE A 274 1.26 8.64 2.95
C ILE A 274 1.09 9.87 3.85
N LYS A 275 2.17 10.50 4.31
CA LYS A 275 2.10 11.72 5.10
C LYS A 275 1.37 12.83 4.35
N TRP A 276 1.70 13.02 3.06
CA TRP A 276 1.03 13.99 2.21
C TRP A 276 -0.46 13.65 2.04
N ALA A 277 -0.79 12.40 1.76
CA ALA A 277 -2.17 11.95 1.63
C ALA A 277 -2.99 12.11 2.93
N LEU A 278 -2.34 11.99 4.09
CA LEU A 278 -2.92 12.24 5.41
C LEU A 278 -3.05 13.74 5.77
N GLY A 279 -2.51 14.64 4.94
CA GLY A 279 -2.45 16.08 5.23
C GLY A 279 -1.45 16.45 6.34
N LEU A 280 -0.44 15.62 6.57
CA LEU A 280 0.62 15.88 7.57
C LEU A 280 1.82 16.63 6.97
N THR A 281 1.95 16.64 5.65
CA THR A 281 2.91 17.45 4.90
C THR A 281 2.20 18.12 3.75
N GLU A 282 2.56 19.37 3.48
CA GLU A 282 2.12 20.07 2.29
C GLU A 282 3.06 19.71 1.14
N GLY A 283 2.51 19.35 0.00
CA GLY A 283 3.18 19.44 -1.29
C GLY A 283 2.58 20.64 -1.99
N ASP A 284 3.26 21.24 -2.94
CA ASP A 284 2.76 22.38 -3.68
C ASP A 284 1.48 22.05 -4.48
N GLY A 285 0.40 21.75 -3.72
CA GLY A 285 -0.95 21.55 -4.25
C GLY A 285 -1.55 22.79 -4.91
N ASN A 286 -0.75 23.84 -5.09
CA ASN A 286 -1.14 25.08 -5.73
C ASN A 286 -0.58 25.21 -7.16
N THR A 287 0.00 24.16 -7.71
CA THR A 287 0.40 24.19 -9.12
C THR A 287 -0.72 23.59 -9.96
N THR A 288 -1.45 24.47 -10.63
CA THR A 288 -2.11 24.16 -11.90
C THR A 288 -1.16 23.26 -12.73
N PRO A 289 -1.64 22.17 -13.34
CA PRO A 289 -0.79 21.30 -14.17
C PRO A 289 0.06 22.15 -15.09
N ARG A 290 1.38 21.97 -15.06
CA ARG A 290 2.25 22.70 -15.97
C ARG A 290 1.90 22.26 -17.38
N GLN A 291 1.31 23.16 -18.16
CA GLN A 291 1.14 22.96 -19.58
C GLN A 291 2.50 22.63 -20.17
N GLY A 292 2.60 21.45 -20.83
CA GLY A 292 3.81 20.96 -21.42
C GLY A 292 4.42 22.00 -22.37
N ARG A 293 5.73 22.20 -22.24
CA ARG A 293 6.56 22.85 -23.27
C ARG A 293 7.09 21.79 -24.20
#